data_d7ea4cfd65f276b54f8c08d046118ed6
#
_entry.id   d7ea4cfd65f276b54f8c08d046118ed6
#
_cell.length_a   1.000
_cell.length_b   1.000
_cell.length_c   1.000
_cell.angle_alpha   90.00
_cell.angle_beta   90.00
_cell.angle_gamma   90.00
#
_symmetry.space_group_name_H-M   'P 1'
#
loop_
_entity.id
_entity.type
_entity.pdbx_description
1 polymer ?
#
loop_
_entity_poly.entity_id
_entity_poly.type
_entity_poly.pdbx_seq_one_letter_code
_entity_poly.pdbx_strand_id
1 'polypeptide(L)'
;MQEYSPVKEGKVREIYDIGENLIMVATDRISAFDVILKNKVTKKGAVLTQMSKFWFDLTKDIVKNHMISTDTADMPEYFRTPQFTGNSMLCKKLTMLPIECIVRGYITGSGWKSYVQDGTVCGIKLPEGLIESDKLPEAIYTPTTKADLGDHDEHITLEDTVEILEKIYPGKGEDYANQIKDLTLALYKKCADYALSKGIIIADTKFEFGLDENGNVVLGDEMLTPDSSRFWPLEGYKPGQGQPSFDKQYVRDWLKANPDSDYHLPDEVVAKSVEKYEEAYYLITGEKFDK
;
A
#
# COMPACT_ATOMS: atom_id res chain seq x y z
N MET A 1 29.75 17.60 -2.64
CA MET A 1 28.64 16.76 -2.15
C MET A 1 28.51 15.60 -3.10
N GLN A 2 28.40 14.36 -2.62
CA GLN A 2 28.14 13.21 -3.49
C GLN A 2 26.68 13.30 -3.97
N GLU A 3 26.45 13.26 -5.27
CA GLU A 3 25.12 13.23 -5.87
C GLU A 3 24.66 11.79 -6.01
N TYR A 4 23.35 11.57 -5.86
CA TYR A 4 22.72 10.26 -6.04
C TYR A 4 21.67 10.36 -7.13
N SER A 5 21.60 9.32 -7.96
CA SER A 5 20.50 9.12 -8.89
C SER A 5 19.67 7.91 -8.43
N PRO A 6 18.35 7.91 -8.63
CA PRO A 6 17.52 6.78 -8.26
C PRO A 6 17.93 5.55 -9.11
N VAL A 7 18.07 4.41 -8.46
CA VAL A 7 18.31 3.12 -9.12
C VAL A 7 17.00 2.51 -9.64
N LYS A 8 15.86 2.98 -9.13
CA LYS A 8 14.53 2.62 -9.60
C LYS A 8 13.59 3.81 -9.42
N GLU A 9 12.87 4.14 -10.49
CA GLU A 9 11.79 5.11 -10.47
C GLU A 9 10.47 4.39 -10.72
N GLY A 10 9.60 4.36 -9.71
CA GLY A 10 8.23 3.90 -9.84
C GLY A 10 7.27 5.04 -10.20
N LYS A 11 5.98 4.72 -10.33
CA LYS A 11 4.94 5.70 -10.66
C LYS A 11 4.90 6.86 -9.63
N VAL A 12 5.13 6.56 -8.35
CA VAL A 12 4.99 7.52 -7.24
C VAL A 12 6.17 7.48 -6.25
N ARG A 13 7.18 6.65 -6.49
CA ARG A 13 8.30 6.44 -5.58
C ARG A 13 9.62 6.36 -6.33
N GLU A 14 10.69 6.80 -5.66
CA GLU A 14 12.07 6.73 -6.12
C GLU A 14 12.89 5.96 -5.09
N ILE A 15 13.79 5.10 -5.56
CA ILE A 15 14.65 4.29 -4.71
C ILE A 15 16.10 4.63 -5.04
N TYR A 16 16.85 5.00 -4.02
CA TYR A 16 18.27 5.34 -4.10
C TYR A 16 19.10 4.28 -3.38
N ASP A 17 20.12 3.77 -4.02
CA ASP A 17 21.09 2.87 -3.41
C ASP A 17 22.22 3.69 -2.78
N ILE A 18 22.42 3.51 -1.47
CA ILE A 18 23.47 4.20 -0.71
C ILE A 18 24.52 3.22 -0.15
N GLY A 19 24.68 2.06 -0.77
CA GLY A 19 25.62 1.02 -0.36
C GLY A 19 24.94 -0.07 0.47
N GLU A 20 25.08 -0.06 1.78
CA GLU A 20 24.47 -1.09 2.65
C GLU A 20 22.95 -0.94 2.78
N ASN A 21 22.42 0.26 2.56
CA ASN A 21 21.03 0.61 2.73
C ASN A 21 20.42 1.22 1.46
N LEU A 22 19.11 1.42 1.49
CA LEU A 22 18.35 2.15 0.49
C LEU A 22 17.71 3.38 1.10
N ILE A 23 17.49 4.42 0.28
CA ILE A 23 16.57 5.50 0.61
C ILE A 23 15.37 5.41 -0.34
N MET A 24 14.18 5.29 0.23
CA MET A 24 12.93 5.34 -0.49
C MET A 24 12.34 6.73 -0.35
N VAL A 25 12.07 7.40 -1.47
CA VAL A 25 11.46 8.72 -1.51
C VAL A 25 10.05 8.59 -2.09
N ALA A 26 9.04 8.83 -1.27
CA ALA A 26 7.66 8.96 -1.76
C ALA A 26 7.49 10.35 -2.37
N THR A 27 7.07 10.41 -3.63
CA THR A 27 6.91 11.68 -4.35
C THR A 27 5.48 12.19 -4.26
N ASP A 28 5.30 13.46 -4.59
CA ASP A 28 3.98 14.09 -4.71
C ASP A 28 3.27 13.73 -6.04
N ARG A 29 3.88 12.88 -6.88
CA ARG A 29 3.22 12.32 -8.07
C ARG A 29 2.01 11.49 -7.65
N ILE A 30 0.94 11.58 -8.42
CA ILE A 30 -0.23 10.72 -8.28
C ILE A 30 -0.44 9.93 -9.56
N SER A 31 -0.82 8.66 -9.43
CA SER A 31 -1.12 7.79 -10.55
C SER A 31 -2.55 7.26 -10.41
N ALA A 32 -3.30 7.30 -11.49
CA ALA A 32 -4.62 6.69 -11.59
C ALA A 32 -4.76 6.01 -12.97
N PHE A 33 -5.41 4.84 -13.01
CA PHE A 33 -5.55 4.04 -14.24
C PHE A 33 -4.21 3.78 -14.95
N ASP A 34 -3.17 3.48 -14.16
CA ASP A 34 -1.79 3.24 -14.59
C ASP A 34 -1.07 4.41 -15.26
N VAL A 35 -1.69 5.60 -15.29
CA VAL A 35 -1.12 6.84 -15.81
C VAL A 35 -0.67 7.74 -14.66
N ILE A 36 0.53 8.31 -14.77
CA ILE A 36 0.99 9.38 -13.86
C ILE A 36 0.32 10.67 -14.31
N LEU A 37 -0.40 11.34 -13.41
CA LEU A 37 -1.10 12.57 -13.71
C LEU A 37 -0.11 13.75 -13.86
N LYS A 38 -0.53 14.77 -14.59
CA LYS A 38 0.29 15.98 -14.84
C LYS A 38 0.50 16.84 -13.60
N ASN A 39 -0.46 16.79 -12.66
CA ASN A 39 -0.37 17.51 -11.40
C ASN A 39 0.36 16.69 -10.33
N LYS A 40 0.95 17.42 -9.38
CA LYS A 40 1.41 16.88 -8.11
C LYS A 40 0.40 17.17 -7.01
N VAL A 41 0.25 16.26 -6.07
CA VAL A 41 -0.53 16.45 -4.85
C VAL A 41 0.45 16.79 -3.73
N THR A 42 0.59 18.08 -3.45
CA THR A 42 1.58 18.62 -2.50
C THR A 42 1.47 17.91 -1.15
N LYS A 43 2.62 17.62 -0.54
CA LYS A 43 2.76 16.90 0.75
C LYS A 43 2.32 15.42 0.73
N LYS A 44 1.76 14.91 -0.38
CA LYS A 44 1.32 13.51 -0.47
C LYS A 44 2.44 12.54 -0.07
N GLY A 45 3.64 12.71 -0.65
CA GLY A 45 4.78 11.84 -0.35
C GLY A 45 5.13 11.81 1.14
N ALA A 46 5.11 12.98 1.77
CA ALA A 46 5.40 13.08 3.19
C ALA A 46 4.30 12.43 4.06
N VAL A 47 3.02 12.62 3.75
CA VAL A 47 1.92 11.94 4.44
C VAL A 47 2.07 10.41 4.34
N LEU A 48 2.33 9.87 3.14
CA LEU A 48 2.50 8.42 2.94
C LEU A 48 3.66 7.86 3.77
N THR A 49 4.79 8.57 3.80
CA THR A 49 5.98 8.14 4.55
C THR A 49 5.71 8.14 6.05
N GLN A 50 5.12 9.21 6.59
CA GLN A 50 4.84 9.31 8.03
C GLN A 50 3.72 8.36 8.46
N MET A 51 2.75 8.07 7.60
CA MET A 51 1.72 7.06 7.86
C MET A 51 2.31 5.65 7.88
N SER A 52 3.18 5.31 6.93
CA SER A 52 3.92 4.03 6.95
C SER A 52 4.75 3.89 8.22
N LYS A 53 5.47 4.95 8.63
CA LYS A 53 6.22 4.97 9.89
C LYS A 53 5.34 4.65 11.09
N PHE A 54 4.18 5.30 11.20
CA PHE A 54 3.22 5.05 12.29
C PHE A 54 2.82 3.57 12.36
N TRP A 55 2.47 2.98 11.23
CA TRP A 55 2.05 1.57 11.19
C TRP A 55 3.21 0.60 11.45
N PHE A 56 4.40 0.88 10.96
CA PHE A 56 5.60 0.09 11.26
C PHE A 56 5.90 0.09 12.76
N ASP A 57 5.78 1.24 13.42
CA ASP A 57 5.98 1.35 14.88
C ASP A 57 4.89 0.61 15.66
N LEU A 58 3.63 0.65 15.20
CA LEU A 58 2.51 -0.03 15.85
C LEU A 58 2.60 -1.55 15.75
N THR A 59 3.20 -2.08 14.68
CA THR A 59 3.19 -3.52 14.35
C THR A 59 4.54 -4.23 14.55
N LYS A 60 5.53 -3.56 15.12
CA LYS A 60 6.87 -4.11 15.38
C LYS A 60 6.90 -5.37 16.25
N ASP A 61 5.83 -5.66 16.99
CA ASP A 61 5.63 -6.87 17.77
C ASP A 61 5.14 -8.07 16.94
N ILE A 62 4.65 -7.86 15.72
CA ILE A 62 4.19 -8.92 14.81
C ILE A 62 5.33 -9.36 13.88
N VAL A 63 5.98 -8.40 13.22
CA VAL A 63 7.06 -8.68 12.27
C VAL A 63 8.06 -7.54 12.25
N LYS A 64 9.33 -7.86 12.00
CA LYS A 64 10.34 -6.84 11.69
C LYS A 64 10.01 -6.16 10.37
N ASN A 65 10.32 -4.86 10.28
CA ASN A 65 10.22 -4.12 9.04
C ASN A 65 11.57 -3.56 8.59
N HIS A 66 11.64 -3.08 7.37
CA HIS A 66 12.87 -2.61 6.76
C HIS A 66 13.25 -1.17 7.16
N MET A 67 12.34 -0.41 7.76
CA MET A 67 12.58 0.98 8.12
C MET A 67 13.67 1.11 9.19
N ILE A 68 14.65 1.98 8.94
CA ILE A 68 15.68 2.37 9.90
C ILE A 68 15.30 3.73 10.49
N SER A 69 15.04 4.73 9.64
CA SER A 69 14.70 6.09 10.06
C SER A 69 13.92 6.84 8.98
N THR A 70 13.11 7.81 9.38
CA THR A 70 12.52 8.82 8.49
C THR A 70 13.11 10.22 8.73
N ASP A 71 14.08 10.34 9.62
CA ASP A 71 14.82 11.59 9.83
C ASP A 71 15.94 11.71 8.79
N THR A 72 15.90 12.76 8.00
CA THR A 72 16.95 13.03 7.00
C THR A 72 18.32 13.33 7.64
N ALA A 73 18.39 13.64 8.94
CA ALA A 73 19.66 13.75 9.65
C ALA A 73 20.45 12.43 9.70
N ASP A 74 19.75 11.29 9.64
CA ASP A 74 20.37 9.95 9.61
C ASP A 74 20.79 9.51 8.19
N MET A 75 20.52 10.35 7.17
CA MET A 75 20.80 10.06 5.77
C MET A 75 22.04 10.81 5.27
N PRO A 76 22.63 10.43 4.13
CA PRO A 76 23.69 11.22 3.48
C PRO A 76 23.29 12.68 3.25
N GLU A 77 24.28 13.58 3.25
CA GLU A 77 24.07 15.04 3.14
C GLU A 77 23.17 15.46 1.97
N TYR A 78 23.26 14.76 0.83
CA TYR A 78 22.41 14.95 -0.35
C TYR A 78 20.91 14.96 -0.03
N PHE A 79 20.48 14.09 0.90
CA PHE A 79 19.07 13.94 1.29
C PHE A 79 18.62 14.88 2.42
N ARG A 80 19.50 15.72 2.97
CA ARG A 80 19.18 16.65 4.06
C ARG A 80 18.62 17.99 3.58
N THR A 81 17.97 18.00 2.42
CA THR A 81 17.38 19.20 1.85
C THR A 81 15.84 19.17 2.01
N PRO A 82 15.16 20.35 1.95
CA PRO A 82 13.71 20.41 2.13
C PRO A 82 12.90 19.49 1.21
N GLN A 83 13.40 19.20 0.00
CA GLN A 83 12.73 18.33 -0.96
C GLN A 83 12.62 16.86 -0.50
N PHE A 84 13.49 16.42 0.42
CA PHE A 84 13.52 15.05 0.94
C PHE A 84 12.99 14.96 2.37
N THR A 85 12.73 16.10 3.01
CA THR A 85 12.29 16.16 4.40
C THR A 85 10.85 15.66 4.52
N GLY A 86 10.66 14.66 5.38
CA GLY A 86 9.35 14.07 5.69
C GLY A 86 8.87 12.98 4.72
N ASN A 87 9.35 12.98 3.47
CA ASN A 87 8.95 12.04 2.42
C ASN A 87 9.98 10.95 2.12
N SER A 88 11.09 10.92 2.86
CA SER A 88 12.17 9.95 2.69
C SER A 88 12.22 8.97 3.84
N MET A 89 12.58 7.73 3.53
CA MET A 89 12.74 6.63 4.48
C MET A 89 14.07 5.92 4.20
N LEU A 90 14.95 5.90 5.20
CA LEU A 90 16.16 5.07 5.20
C LEU A 90 15.75 3.64 5.53
N CYS A 91 16.09 2.69 4.68
CA CYS A 91 15.66 1.30 4.76
C CYS A 91 16.81 0.33 4.65
N LYS A 92 16.69 -0.82 5.30
CA LYS A 92 17.52 -2.00 5.02
C LYS A 92 17.21 -2.52 3.62
N LYS A 93 18.25 -3.02 2.95
CA LYS A 93 18.06 -3.79 1.72
C LYS A 93 17.42 -5.13 2.05
N LEU A 94 16.44 -5.52 1.25
CA LEU A 94 15.80 -6.83 1.30
C LEU A 94 15.84 -7.46 -0.09
N THR A 95 15.91 -8.79 -0.13
CA THR A 95 15.57 -9.54 -1.33
C THR A 95 14.05 -9.66 -1.38
N MET A 96 13.38 -8.78 -2.15
CA MET A 96 11.92 -8.72 -2.21
C MET A 96 11.34 -10.00 -2.80
N LEU A 97 10.31 -10.54 -2.17
CA LEU A 97 9.53 -11.65 -2.71
C LEU A 97 8.61 -11.12 -3.83
N PRO A 98 8.45 -11.86 -4.95
CA PRO A 98 7.68 -11.39 -6.11
C PRO A 98 6.17 -11.61 -5.94
N ILE A 99 5.66 -11.36 -4.76
CA ILE A 99 4.25 -11.55 -4.39
C ILE A 99 3.72 -10.27 -3.77
N GLU A 100 2.60 -9.77 -4.27
CA GLU A 100 1.81 -8.76 -3.59
C GLU A 100 0.82 -9.43 -2.64
N CYS A 101 0.99 -9.19 -1.36
CA CYS A 101 0.20 -9.80 -0.30
C CYS A 101 -1.04 -8.95 -0.01
N ILE A 102 -2.11 -9.19 -0.76
CA ILE A 102 -3.37 -8.47 -0.59
C ILE A 102 -4.25 -9.20 0.44
N VAL A 103 -4.83 -8.44 1.34
CA VAL A 103 -5.83 -8.91 2.31
C VAL A 103 -7.09 -8.09 2.20
N ARG A 104 -8.24 -8.76 2.27
CA ARG A 104 -9.56 -8.14 2.16
C ARG A 104 -10.42 -8.51 3.36
N GLY A 105 -10.92 -7.50 4.05
CA GLY A 105 -11.94 -7.66 5.09
C GLY A 105 -13.34 -7.28 4.58
N TYR A 106 -13.40 -6.65 3.41
CA TYR A 106 -14.63 -6.26 2.73
C TYR A 106 -14.52 -6.62 1.25
N ILE A 107 -15.67 -6.96 0.64
CA ILE A 107 -15.70 -7.35 -0.78
C ILE A 107 -15.91 -6.14 -1.67
N THR A 108 -14.86 -5.70 -2.37
CA THR A 108 -14.86 -4.51 -3.23
C THR A 108 -13.81 -4.61 -4.33
N GLY A 109 -13.82 -3.68 -5.27
CA GLY A 109 -12.82 -3.55 -6.32
C GLY A 109 -12.68 -4.82 -7.17
N SER A 110 -11.44 -5.31 -7.38
CA SER A 110 -11.18 -6.53 -8.16
C SER A 110 -11.75 -7.78 -7.48
N GLY A 111 -11.75 -7.83 -6.13
CA GLY A 111 -12.36 -8.92 -5.39
C GLY A 111 -13.86 -9.03 -5.62
N TRP A 112 -14.57 -7.90 -5.63
CA TRP A 112 -16.00 -7.86 -5.97
C TRP A 112 -16.25 -8.35 -7.41
N LYS A 113 -15.44 -7.92 -8.36
CA LYS A 113 -15.55 -8.36 -9.76
C LYS A 113 -15.38 -9.88 -9.89
N SER A 114 -14.37 -10.45 -9.23
CA SER A 114 -14.16 -11.91 -9.21
C SER A 114 -15.35 -12.64 -8.59
N TYR A 115 -15.82 -12.18 -7.43
CA TYR A 115 -16.97 -12.79 -6.76
C TYR A 115 -18.24 -12.79 -7.61
N VAL A 116 -18.54 -11.68 -8.29
CA VAL A 116 -19.72 -11.60 -9.19
C VAL A 116 -19.61 -12.58 -10.37
N GLN A 117 -18.38 -12.87 -10.81
CA GLN A 117 -18.14 -13.76 -11.94
C GLN A 117 -18.41 -15.23 -11.58
N ASP A 118 -17.93 -15.73 -10.46
CA ASP A 118 -17.96 -17.16 -10.13
C ASP A 118 -18.12 -17.49 -8.63
N GLY A 119 -18.31 -16.49 -7.78
CA GLY A 119 -18.46 -16.68 -6.32
C GLY A 119 -17.14 -16.91 -5.58
N THR A 120 -15.98 -16.71 -6.26
CA THR A 120 -14.66 -16.93 -5.66
C THR A 120 -13.77 -15.69 -5.74
N VAL A 121 -12.73 -15.63 -4.91
CA VAL A 121 -11.61 -14.70 -5.02
C VAL A 121 -10.33 -15.45 -4.76
N CYS A 122 -9.39 -15.48 -5.71
CA CYS A 122 -8.13 -16.23 -5.61
C CYS A 122 -8.35 -17.71 -5.19
N GLY A 123 -9.37 -18.37 -5.76
CA GLY A 123 -9.74 -19.75 -5.43
C GLY A 123 -10.52 -19.93 -4.13
N ILE A 124 -10.68 -18.88 -3.31
CA ILE A 124 -11.45 -18.93 -2.06
C ILE A 124 -12.94 -18.75 -2.37
N LYS A 125 -13.74 -19.78 -2.07
CA LYS A 125 -15.19 -19.70 -2.19
C LYS A 125 -15.78 -18.84 -1.09
N LEU A 126 -16.56 -17.81 -1.45
CA LEU A 126 -17.22 -16.93 -0.52
C LEU A 126 -18.71 -17.29 -0.33
N PRO A 127 -19.35 -16.85 0.77
CA PRO A 127 -20.78 -17.02 0.97
C PRO A 127 -21.60 -16.46 -0.18
N GLU A 128 -22.72 -17.10 -0.49
CA GLU A 128 -23.68 -16.61 -1.47
C GLU A 128 -24.43 -15.37 -0.94
N GLY A 129 -24.83 -14.48 -1.85
CA GLY A 129 -25.66 -13.32 -1.53
C GLY A 129 -24.90 -12.09 -0.99
N LEU A 130 -23.57 -12.09 -1.02
CA LEU A 130 -22.79 -10.88 -0.75
C LEU A 130 -23.12 -9.78 -1.76
N ILE A 131 -23.14 -8.54 -1.28
CA ILE A 131 -23.30 -7.34 -2.10
C ILE A 131 -22.03 -6.49 -2.02
N GLU A 132 -21.83 -5.57 -2.95
CA GLU A 132 -20.64 -4.74 -2.99
C GLU A 132 -20.41 -4.01 -1.65
N SER A 133 -19.18 -3.99 -1.20
CA SER A 133 -18.75 -3.40 0.08
C SER A 133 -19.23 -4.15 1.34
N ASP A 134 -19.80 -5.35 1.23
CA ASP A 134 -20.09 -6.17 2.40
C ASP A 134 -18.81 -6.49 3.19
N LYS A 135 -18.94 -6.50 4.50
CA LYS A 135 -17.92 -7.05 5.38
C LYS A 135 -17.88 -8.55 5.24
N LEU A 136 -16.71 -9.12 5.00
CA LEU A 136 -16.51 -10.55 4.97
C LEU A 136 -16.60 -11.15 6.38
N PRO A 137 -17.08 -12.40 6.54
CA PRO A 137 -17.09 -13.10 7.83
C PRO A 137 -15.70 -13.16 8.48
N GLU A 138 -14.68 -13.40 7.66
CA GLU A 138 -13.26 -13.38 8.01
C GLU A 138 -12.49 -12.66 6.92
N ALA A 139 -11.36 -12.02 7.29
CA ALA A 139 -10.47 -11.46 6.31
C ALA A 139 -9.80 -12.56 5.47
N ILE A 140 -9.72 -12.37 4.17
CA ILE A 140 -9.14 -13.33 3.23
C ILE A 140 -7.83 -12.83 2.64
N TYR A 141 -6.87 -13.75 2.48
CA TYR A 141 -5.61 -13.51 1.79
C TYR A 141 -5.79 -13.77 0.28
N THR A 142 -5.59 -12.76 -0.54
CA THR A 142 -5.87 -12.77 -1.98
C THR A 142 -4.66 -12.23 -2.75
N PRO A 143 -3.56 -13.02 -2.84
CA PRO A 143 -2.30 -12.55 -3.42
C PRO A 143 -2.40 -12.29 -4.92
N THR A 144 -1.46 -11.48 -5.42
CA THR A 144 -1.20 -11.33 -6.86
C THR A 144 0.28 -11.54 -7.14
N THR A 145 0.59 -11.85 -8.40
CA THR A 145 1.95 -11.70 -8.88
C THR A 145 2.37 -10.24 -8.79
N LYS A 146 3.66 -9.99 -8.75
CA LYS A 146 4.21 -8.65 -8.93
C LYS A 146 4.76 -8.56 -10.35
N ALA A 147 3.95 -7.99 -11.24
CA ALA A 147 4.31 -7.83 -12.64
C ALA A 147 5.42 -6.79 -12.85
N ASP A 148 6.16 -6.94 -13.94
CA ASP A 148 7.09 -5.92 -14.40
C ASP A 148 6.35 -4.66 -14.89
N LEU A 149 7.08 -3.55 -15.00
CA LEU A 149 6.54 -2.28 -15.47
C LEU A 149 5.95 -2.42 -16.88
N GLY A 150 4.63 -2.31 -16.98
CA GLY A 150 3.87 -2.42 -18.23
C GLY A 150 2.95 -3.63 -18.31
N ASP A 151 3.12 -4.61 -17.45
CA ASP A 151 2.23 -5.75 -17.29
C ASP A 151 1.24 -5.55 -16.13
N HIS A 152 0.22 -6.38 -16.05
CA HIS A 152 -0.78 -6.35 -14.98
C HIS A 152 -0.53 -7.46 -13.97
N ASP A 153 -0.72 -7.12 -12.68
CA ASP A 153 -0.70 -8.09 -11.60
C ASP A 153 -1.86 -9.08 -11.76
N GLU A 154 -1.56 -10.38 -11.70
CA GLU A 154 -2.55 -11.44 -11.84
C GLU A 154 -2.93 -12.00 -10.48
N HIS A 155 -4.23 -12.24 -10.26
CA HIS A 155 -4.72 -12.94 -9.08
C HIS A 155 -4.19 -14.38 -9.09
N ILE A 156 -3.59 -14.79 -7.99
CA ILE A 156 -3.05 -16.14 -7.80
C ILE A 156 -3.61 -16.77 -6.51
N THR A 157 -3.57 -18.09 -6.44
CA THR A 157 -3.93 -18.82 -5.23
C THR A 157 -2.75 -18.90 -4.25
N LEU A 158 -2.99 -19.45 -3.06
CA LEU A 158 -1.91 -19.79 -2.14
C LEU A 158 -1.00 -20.87 -2.73
N GLU A 159 -1.58 -21.85 -3.40
CA GLU A 159 -0.85 -22.94 -4.07
C GLU A 159 0.07 -22.40 -5.16
N ASP A 160 -0.41 -21.47 -5.99
CA ASP A 160 0.43 -20.77 -6.99
C ASP A 160 1.56 -19.99 -6.31
N THR A 161 1.27 -19.34 -5.17
CA THR A 161 2.30 -18.64 -4.38
C THR A 161 3.40 -19.60 -3.92
N VAL A 162 3.02 -20.78 -3.42
CA VAL A 162 3.97 -21.84 -3.03
C VAL A 162 4.82 -22.25 -4.23
N GLU A 163 4.21 -22.51 -5.39
CA GLU A 163 4.95 -22.91 -6.59
C GLU A 163 5.93 -21.84 -7.07
N ILE A 164 5.54 -20.58 -7.05
CA ILE A 164 6.41 -19.45 -7.44
C ILE A 164 7.61 -19.37 -6.50
N LEU A 165 7.37 -19.44 -5.18
CA LEU A 165 8.42 -19.30 -4.19
C LEU A 165 9.32 -20.55 -4.14
N GLU A 166 8.77 -21.76 -4.37
CA GLU A 166 9.56 -22.98 -4.44
C GLU A 166 10.55 -23.01 -5.62
N LYS A 167 10.16 -22.43 -6.76
CA LYS A 167 11.06 -22.27 -7.92
C LYS A 167 12.26 -21.35 -7.61
N ILE A 168 12.06 -20.35 -6.76
CA ILE A 168 13.09 -19.36 -6.41
C ILE A 168 13.90 -19.84 -5.19
N TYR A 169 13.25 -20.45 -4.23
CA TYR A 169 13.81 -20.90 -2.95
C TYR A 169 13.49 -22.38 -2.72
N PRO A 170 14.17 -23.30 -3.41
CA PRO A 170 13.89 -24.73 -3.32
C PRO A 170 13.93 -25.28 -1.89
N GLY A 171 12.88 -25.97 -1.48
CA GLY A 171 12.68 -26.52 -0.14
C GLY A 171 12.20 -25.51 0.91
N LYS A 172 11.88 -24.26 0.51
CA LYS A 172 11.37 -23.21 1.40
C LYS A 172 10.11 -22.50 0.87
N GLY A 173 9.65 -22.85 -0.32
CA GLY A 173 8.52 -22.16 -0.96
C GLY A 173 7.25 -22.20 -0.12
N GLU A 174 6.89 -23.38 0.39
CA GLU A 174 5.71 -23.55 1.25
C GLU A 174 5.83 -22.78 2.58
N ASP A 175 7.01 -22.83 3.21
CA ASP A 175 7.27 -22.11 4.46
C ASP A 175 7.13 -20.60 4.27
N TYR A 176 7.77 -20.01 3.26
CA TYR A 176 7.66 -18.59 2.96
C TYR A 176 6.23 -18.17 2.57
N ALA A 177 5.54 -18.97 1.75
CA ALA A 177 4.17 -18.68 1.35
C ALA A 177 3.22 -18.63 2.57
N ASN A 178 3.34 -19.58 3.48
CA ASN A 178 2.55 -19.61 4.70
C ASN A 178 2.94 -18.45 5.64
N GLN A 179 4.22 -18.16 5.81
CA GLN A 179 4.66 -17.03 6.64
C GLN A 179 4.08 -15.70 6.15
N ILE A 180 4.22 -15.36 4.85
CA ILE A 180 3.69 -14.09 4.33
C ILE A 180 2.17 -14.01 4.40
N LYS A 181 1.45 -15.13 4.20
CA LYS A 181 0.00 -15.19 4.41
C LYS A 181 -0.38 -14.90 5.85
N ASP A 182 0.22 -15.61 6.80
CA ASP A 182 -0.14 -15.50 8.23
C ASP A 182 0.23 -14.12 8.78
N LEU A 183 1.39 -13.58 8.40
CA LEU A 183 1.80 -12.22 8.73
C LEU A 183 0.85 -11.17 8.15
N THR A 184 0.42 -11.34 6.89
CA THR A 184 -0.54 -10.45 6.23
C THR A 184 -1.86 -10.39 7.00
N LEU A 185 -2.41 -11.54 7.38
CA LEU A 185 -3.67 -11.62 8.13
C LEU A 185 -3.51 -11.03 9.55
N ALA A 186 -2.40 -11.29 10.23
CA ALA A 186 -2.13 -10.76 11.57
C ALA A 186 -1.97 -9.24 11.56
N LEU A 187 -1.20 -8.70 10.61
CA LEU A 187 -1.02 -7.26 10.41
C LEU A 187 -2.35 -6.58 10.12
N TYR A 188 -3.11 -7.13 9.16
CA TYR A 188 -4.42 -6.59 8.82
C TYR A 188 -5.35 -6.55 10.01
N LYS A 189 -5.48 -7.66 10.75
CA LYS A 189 -6.37 -7.72 11.91
C LYS A 189 -6.05 -6.62 12.92
N LYS A 190 -4.79 -6.50 13.34
CA LYS A 190 -4.38 -5.49 14.32
C LYS A 190 -4.64 -4.07 13.83
N CYS A 191 -4.29 -3.79 12.58
CA CYS A 191 -4.42 -2.44 12.02
C CYS A 191 -5.86 -2.08 11.71
N ALA A 192 -6.67 -3.03 11.23
CA ALA A 192 -8.09 -2.81 10.96
C ALA A 192 -8.88 -2.55 12.25
N ASP A 193 -8.61 -3.32 13.33
CA ASP A 193 -9.21 -3.10 14.65
C ASP A 193 -8.83 -1.70 15.20
N TYR A 194 -7.56 -1.30 15.05
CA TYR A 194 -7.10 0.03 15.45
C TYR A 194 -7.79 1.14 14.63
N ALA A 195 -7.77 1.03 13.29
CA ALA A 195 -8.38 2.04 12.40
C ALA A 195 -9.88 2.18 12.65
N LEU A 196 -10.57 1.06 12.89
CA LEU A 196 -12.01 1.06 13.22
C LEU A 196 -12.28 1.86 14.49
N SER A 197 -11.42 1.76 15.51
CA SER A 197 -11.52 2.56 16.75
C SER A 197 -11.33 4.06 16.51
N LYS A 198 -10.75 4.42 15.36
CA LYS A 198 -10.53 5.80 14.90
C LYS A 198 -11.56 6.29 13.89
N GLY A 199 -12.61 5.49 13.63
CA GLY A 199 -13.65 5.83 12.67
C GLY A 199 -13.29 5.55 11.21
N ILE A 200 -12.27 4.73 10.96
CA ILE A 200 -11.85 4.33 9.61
C ILE A 200 -12.01 2.82 9.43
N ILE A 201 -12.63 2.42 8.33
CA ILE A 201 -12.65 1.06 7.84
C ILE A 201 -11.48 0.88 6.86
N ILE A 202 -10.60 -0.10 7.12
CA ILE A 202 -9.65 -0.59 6.13
C ILE A 202 -10.32 -1.73 5.38
N ALA A 203 -10.80 -1.46 4.15
CA ALA A 203 -11.53 -2.47 3.38
C ALA A 203 -10.59 -3.56 2.85
N ASP A 204 -9.49 -3.15 2.29
CA ASP A 204 -8.40 -4.01 1.84
C ASP A 204 -7.08 -3.24 1.88
N THR A 205 -5.99 -4.00 1.83
CA THR A 205 -4.63 -3.44 1.75
C THR A 205 -3.69 -4.43 1.09
N LYS A 206 -2.55 -3.90 0.64
CA LYS A 206 -1.44 -4.66 0.07
C LYS A 206 -0.21 -4.51 0.94
N PHE A 207 0.43 -5.63 1.28
CA PHE A 207 1.75 -5.67 1.88
C PHE A 207 2.76 -6.28 0.93
N GLU A 208 4.03 -5.92 1.10
CA GLU A 208 5.15 -6.53 0.41
C GLU A 208 6.19 -7.02 1.42
N PHE A 209 6.70 -8.22 1.20
CA PHE A 209 7.71 -8.81 2.06
C PHE A 209 8.98 -9.08 1.27
N GLY A 210 10.07 -9.11 1.99
CA GLY A 210 11.36 -9.55 1.47
C GLY A 210 12.12 -10.35 2.52
N LEU A 211 13.25 -10.87 2.12
CA LEU A 211 14.15 -11.61 2.99
C LEU A 211 15.35 -10.74 3.40
N ASP A 212 15.71 -10.80 4.67
CA ASP A 212 16.97 -10.24 5.17
C ASP A 212 18.15 -11.16 4.77
N GLU A 213 19.37 -10.76 5.14
CA GLU A 213 20.61 -11.50 4.88
C GLU A 213 20.64 -12.91 5.50
N ASN A 214 19.78 -13.19 6.47
CA ASN A 214 19.65 -14.48 7.15
C ASN A 214 18.48 -15.33 6.61
N GLY A 215 17.73 -14.82 5.61
CA GLY A 215 16.57 -15.47 5.03
C GLY A 215 15.30 -15.33 5.89
N ASN A 216 15.25 -14.41 6.84
CA ASN A 216 14.03 -14.13 7.59
C ASN A 216 13.09 -13.22 6.81
N VAL A 217 11.79 -13.49 6.91
CA VAL A 217 10.76 -12.65 6.31
C VAL A 217 10.66 -11.31 7.04
N VAL A 218 10.75 -10.23 6.30
CA VAL A 218 10.71 -8.84 6.78
C VAL A 218 9.68 -8.05 5.97
N LEU A 219 8.89 -7.23 6.62
CA LEU A 219 7.94 -6.32 5.95
C LEU A 219 8.70 -5.18 5.29
N GLY A 220 8.43 -4.97 3.99
CA GLY A 220 9.05 -3.94 3.17
C GLY A 220 8.04 -2.97 2.57
N ASP A 221 8.49 -2.14 1.64
CA ASP A 221 7.72 -1.14 0.91
C ASP A 221 6.99 -0.15 1.83
N GLU A 222 5.79 0.28 1.48
CA GLU A 222 4.90 1.10 2.32
C GLU A 222 3.92 0.24 3.09
N MET A 223 3.34 0.81 4.14
CA MET A 223 2.35 0.12 4.94
C MET A 223 1.11 0.97 5.16
N LEU A 224 -0.06 0.42 4.75
CA LEU A 224 -1.38 0.94 5.08
C LEU A 224 -1.52 2.45 4.80
N THR A 225 -1.13 2.85 3.60
CA THR A 225 -1.33 4.21 3.12
C THR A 225 -2.57 4.32 2.25
N PRO A 226 -3.12 5.51 2.02
CA PRO A 226 -4.18 5.70 1.04
C PRO A 226 -3.82 5.31 -0.40
N ASP A 227 -2.53 5.08 -0.70
CA ASP A 227 -2.08 4.60 -2.01
C ASP A 227 -2.14 3.06 -2.14
N SER A 228 -1.91 2.34 -1.04
CA SER A 228 -1.89 0.87 -1.00
C SER A 228 -3.14 0.25 -0.38
N SER A 229 -4.07 1.05 0.12
CA SER A 229 -5.22 0.61 0.92
C SER A 229 -6.48 1.38 0.56
N ARG A 230 -7.65 0.76 0.76
CA ARG A 230 -8.94 1.46 0.74
C ARG A 230 -9.35 1.81 2.14
N PHE A 231 -9.33 3.11 2.45
CA PHE A 231 -9.78 3.68 3.71
C PHE A 231 -11.14 4.32 3.54
N TRP A 232 -12.15 3.79 4.22
CA TRP A 232 -13.51 4.34 4.20
C TRP A 232 -13.85 4.99 5.52
N PRO A 233 -14.56 6.12 5.53
CA PRO A 233 -15.15 6.62 6.77
C PRO A 233 -16.15 5.58 7.30
N LEU A 234 -16.06 5.30 8.60
CA LEU A 234 -17.05 4.43 9.28
C LEU A 234 -18.42 5.10 9.28
N GLU A 235 -18.43 6.43 9.47
CA GLU A 235 -19.67 7.21 9.39
C GLU A 235 -20.21 7.18 7.95
N GLY A 236 -21.48 6.78 7.82
CA GLY A 236 -22.15 6.67 6.52
C GLY A 236 -21.79 5.41 5.72
N TYR A 237 -20.96 4.51 6.24
CA TYR A 237 -20.71 3.22 5.59
C TYR A 237 -22.02 2.45 5.40
N LYS A 238 -22.26 2.00 4.16
CA LYS A 238 -23.46 1.24 3.78
C LYS A 238 -23.13 0.24 2.66
N PRO A 239 -23.29 -1.07 2.89
CA PRO A 239 -23.13 -2.08 1.84
C PRO A 239 -24.09 -1.86 0.65
N GLY A 240 -23.80 -2.50 -0.47
CA GLY A 240 -24.60 -2.46 -1.70
C GLY A 240 -24.23 -1.32 -2.64
N GLN A 241 -23.18 -0.59 -2.35
CA GLN A 241 -22.66 0.51 -3.18
C GLN A 241 -21.17 0.74 -2.97
N GLY A 242 -20.53 1.47 -3.89
CA GLY A 242 -19.19 2.00 -3.66
C GLY A 242 -19.16 2.97 -2.48
N GLN A 243 -18.07 2.98 -1.72
CA GLN A 243 -17.94 3.82 -0.53
C GLN A 243 -17.14 5.09 -0.82
N PRO A 244 -17.47 6.22 -0.13
CA PRO A 244 -16.55 7.35 -0.03
C PRO A 244 -15.19 6.85 0.51
N SER A 245 -14.10 7.45 0.05
CA SER A 245 -12.77 6.97 0.41
C SER A 245 -11.81 8.14 0.65
N PHE A 246 -10.84 7.92 1.55
CA PHE A 246 -9.70 8.82 1.76
C PHE A 246 -8.56 8.59 0.78
N ASP A 247 -8.73 7.64 -0.15
CA ASP A 247 -7.74 7.28 -1.16
C ASP A 247 -7.93 8.01 -2.51
N LYS A 248 -7.32 7.46 -3.54
CA LYS A 248 -7.38 7.96 -4.93
C LYS A 248 -8.76 7.85 -5.59
N GLN A 249 -9.78 7.30 -4.93
CA GLN A 249 -11.09 7.07 -5.55
C GLN A 249 -11.73 8.39 -5.98
N TYR A 250 -11.57 9.45 -5.17
CA TYR A 250 -12.04 10.79 -5.55
C TYR A 250 -11.44 11.28 -6.88
N VAL A 251 -10.14 11.10 -7.05
CA VAL A 251 -9.45 11.44 -8.31
C VAL A 251 -9.91 10.54 -9.46
N ARG A 252 -10.07 9.23 -9.21
CA ARG A 252 -10.55 8.29 -10.23
C ARG A 252 -11.96 8.63 -10.68
N ASP A 253 -12.85 8.99 -9.77
CA ASP A 253 -14.24 9.33 -10.09
C ASP A 253 -14.30 10.64 -10.89
N TRP A 254 -13.48 11.63 -10.51
CA TRP A 254 -13.36 12.87 -11.28
C TRP A 254 -12.84 12.60 -12.70
N LEU A 255 -11.79 11.80 -12.87
CA LEU A 255 -11.24 11.46 -14.18
C LEU A 255 -12.26 10.72 -15.07
N LYS A 256 -13.05 9.80 -14.50
CA LYS A 256 -14.13 9.11 -15.22
C LYS A 256 -15.21 10.08 -15.70
N ALA A 257 -15.55 11.08 -14.89
CA ALA A 257 -16.51 12.11 -15.24
C ALA A 257 -15.95 13.16 -16.24
N ASN A 258 -14.63 13.24 -16.38
CA ASN A 258 -13.93 14.20 -17.23
C ASN A 258 -12.90 13.52 -18.14
N PRO A 259 -13.32 12.66 -19.09
CA PRO A 259 -12.41 11.87 -19.94
C PRO A 259 -11.50 12.73 -20.83
N ASP A 260 -11.94 13.95 -21.16
CA ASP A 260 -11.18 14.88 -22.00
C ASP A 260 -10.16 15.73 -21.22
N SER A 261 -9.97 15.47 -19.92
CA SER A 261 -9.07 16.23 -19.06
C SER A 261 -7.59 16.04 -19.37
N ASP A 262 -7.25 15.08 -20.22
CA ASP A 262 -5.85 14.74 -20.56
C ASP A 262 -5.00 14.50 -19.27
N TYR A 263 -5.61 13.84 -18.28
CA TYR A 263 -5.00 13.56 -16.97
C TYR A 263 -4.48 14.82 -16.23
N HIS A 264 -5.10 15.97 -16.48
CA HIS A 264 -4.84 17.21 -15.76
C HIS A 264 -5.99 17.51 -14.80
N LEU A 265 -5.67 17.63 -13.50
CA LEU A 265 -6.66 17.91 -12.46
C LEU A 265 -6.80 19.42 -12.24
N PRO A 266 -8.01 19.96 -12.05
CA PRO A 266 -8.18 21.32 -11.54
C PRO A 266 -7.58 21.50 -10.14
N ASP A 267 -7.14 22.70 -9.81
CA ASP A 267 -6.53 23.00 -8.52
C ASP A 267 -7.44 22.66 -7.33
N GLU A 268 -8.74 22.79 -7.48
CA GLU A 268 -9.73 22.43 -6.46
C GLU A 268 -9.75 20.91 -6.19
N VAL A 269 -9.54 20.08 -7.23
CA VAL A 269 -9.47 18.62 -7.09
C VAL A 269 -8.17 18.22 -6.43
N VAL A 270 -7.07 18.88 -6.77
CA VAL A 270 -5.76 18.69 -6.12
C VAL A 270 -5.87 19.07 -4.64
N ALA A 271 -6.40 20.26 -4.32
CA ALA A 271 -6.56 20.74 -2.95
C ALA A 271 -7.43 19.76 -2.12
N LYS A 272 -8.53 19.28 -2.68
CA LYS A 272 -9.41 18.31 -2.00
C LYS A 272 -8.72 16.96 -1.78
N SER A 273 -7.84 16.56 -2.69
CA SER A 273 -7.03 15.35 -2.51
C SER A 273 -6.03 15.51 -1.36
N VAL A 274 -5.36 16.68 -1.26
CA VAL A 274 -4.47 16.98 -0.11
C VAL A 274 -5.24 16.90 1.20
N GLU A 275 -6.41 17.55 1.30
CA GLU A 275 -7.26 17.50 2.50
C GLU A 275 -7.58 16.05 2.92
N LYS A 276 -7.94 15.18 1.96
CA LYS A 276 -8.25 13.77 2.25
C LYS A 276 -7.05 12.99 2.78
N TYR A 277 -5.86 13.21 2.24
CA TYR A 277 -4.63 12.58 2.75
C TYR A 277 -4.29 13.05 4.17
N GLU A 278 -4.38 14.37 4.42
CA GLU A 278 -4.13 14.95 5.75
C GLU A 278 -5.20 14.52 6.76
N GLU A 279 -6.47 14.43 6.35
CA GLU A 279 -7.57 13.94 7.19
C GLU A 279 -7.36 12.48 7.60
N ALA A 280 -7.01 11.60 6.64
CA ALA A 280 -6.70 10.20 6.94
C ALA A 280 -5.53 10.09 7.93
N TYR A 281 -4.49 10.87 7.74
CA TYR A 281 -3.36 10.92 8.65
C TYR A 281 -3.78 11.34 10.06
N TYR A 282 -4.54 12.44 10.18
CA TYR A 282 -5.03 12.93 11.46
C TYR A 282 -5.90 11.92 12.19
N LEU A 283 -6.84 11.29 11.49
CA LEU A 283 -7.73 10.29 12.09
C LEU A 283 -6.93 9.09 12.61
N ILE A 284 -5.97 8.60 11.86
CA ILE A 284 -5.15 7.44 12.24
C ILE A 284 -4.18 7.77 13.38
N THR A 285 -3.44 8.87 13.28
CA THR A 285 -2.36 9.19 14.22
C THR A 285 -2.81 10.03 15.41
N GLY A 286 -3.89 10.80 15.26
CA GLY A 286 -4.30 11.83 16.21
C GLY A 286 -3.49 13.13 16.10
N GLU A 287 -2.56 13.22 15.16
CA GLU A 287 -1.66 14.36 14.98
C GLU A 287 -1.99 15.12 13.69
N LYS A 288 -1.95 16.45 13.74
CA LYS A 288 -2.05 17.26 12.52
C LYS A 288 -0.77 17.11 11.70
N PHE A 289 -0.92 17.10 10.38
CA PHE A 289 0.20 17.03 9.48
C PHE A 289 0.81 18.42 9.28
N ASP A 290 1.88 18.74 10.00
CA ASP A 290 2.53 20.06 10.02
C ASP A 290 3.90 20.08 9.28
N LYS A 291 4.15 19.11 8.37
CA LYS A 291 5.43 18.99 7.63
C LYS A 291 5.36 19.51 6.21
#